data_2f3c364ad6addeba829357d15f634d14
#
_entry.id   2f3c364ad6addeba829357d15f634d14
#
_cell.length_a   1.000
_cell.length_b   1.000
_cell.length_c   1.000
_cell.angle_alpha   90.00
_cell.angle_beta   90.00
_cell.angle_gamma   90.00
#
_symmetry.space_group_name_H-M   'P 1'
#
loop_
_entity.id
_entity.type
_entity.pdbx_description
1 polymer ?
#
loop_
_entity_poly.entity_id
_entity_poly.type
_entity_poly.pdbx_seq_one_letter_code
_entity_poly.pdbx_strand_id
1 'polypeptide(L)'
;MRNRLFALLFLLALLPCAALGESLSLDEMNAAEDVASLSASEAPQAVENAAREDFIDRILALAQQLYTQANGQPQRAQYSGDIYICKNYTVHLFRQNCDAFRIAEYPDVPLVIPNNQKKADCAPYVYGVEWQDVPASEGNPFYAAATFRYDDTLSKEENRENAREFLKQVKRGDYFQMAANYYYGVGAHSMLFIADYDPETNSVHWADSNMKGQSIKGIRYAYVQYDAVKPIDWFVDAFCRKKYGATIYRLRDDIIYAE
;
A
#
# COMPACT_ATOMS: atom_id res chain seq x y z
N MET A 1 22.73 12.60 -46.97
CA MET A 1 21.98 11.86 -48.03
C MET A 1 21.19 10.78 -47.31
N ARG A 2 19.98 10.82 -47.33
CA ARG A 2 18.71 10.67 -47.91
C ARG A 2 17.62 10.50 -46.85
N ASN A 3 16.75 11.47 -46.79
CA ASN A 3 15.43 11.43 -46.10
C ASN A 3 14.59 10.27 -46.58
N ARG A 4 13.78 9.68 -45.71
CA ARG A 4 12.46 9.15 -46.08
C ARG A 4 11.47 9.49 -44.97
N LEU A 5 10.66 10.49 -45.27
CA LEU A 5 9.35 10.75 -44.67
C LEU A 5 8.40 9.62 -45.04
N PHE A 6 7.63 9.11 -44.09
CA PHE A 6 6.39 8.39 -44.36
C PHE A 6 5.25 9.15 -43.69
N ALA A 7 4.46 9.81 -44.53
CA ALA A 7 3.18 10.37 -44.14
C ALA A 7 2.12 9.27 -44.28
N LEU A 8 1.35 9.03 -43.23
CA LEU A 8 0.15 8.20 -43.28
C LEU A 8 -1.08 9.09 -43.16
N LEU A 9 -1.82 9.21 -44.26
CA LEU A 9 -3.12 9.84 -44.35
C LEU A 9 -4.16 8.92 -43.68
N PHE A 10 -4.90 9.45 -42.70
CA PHE A 10 -6.15 8.86 -42.24
C PHE A 10 -7.33 9.54 -42.96
N LEU A 11 -8.06 8.74 -43.74
CA LEU A 11 -9.28 9.09 -44.41
C LEU A 11 -10.44 9.00 -43.41
N LEU A 12 -11.08 10.15 -43.08
CA LEU A 12 -12.36 10.17 -42.34
C LEU A 12 -13.48 9.83 -43.32
N ALA A 13 -14.17 8.72 -43.06
CA ALA A 13 -15.45 8.40 -43.70
C ALA A 13 -16.59 8.98 -42.85
N LEU A 14 -17.27 9.99 -43.38
CA LEU A 14 -18.53 10.52 -42.86
C LEU A 14 -19.67 9.64 -43.36
N LEU A 15 -20.41 9.01 -42.46
CA LEU A 15 -21.72 8.43 -42.75
C LEU A 15 -22.83 9.34 -42.24
N PRO A 16 -23.91 9.58 -43.03
CA PRO A 16 -25.00 10.39 -42.57
C PRO A 16 -25.96 9.62 -41.67
N CYS A 17 -26.29 10.21 -40.53
CA CYS A 17 -27.32 9.72 -39.65
C CYS A 17 -28.69 10.19 -40.18
N ALA A 18 -29.50 9.23 -40.66
CA ALA A 18 -30.92 9.50 -40.99
C ALA A 18 -31.73 9.44 -39.70
N ALA A 19 -32.37 10.56 -39.38
CA ALA A 19 -33.32 10.68 -38.30
C ALA A 19 -34.68 10.03 -38.73
N LEU A 20 -35.09 9.02 -37.99
CA LEU A 20 -36.49 8.58 -37.93
C LEU A 20 -37.03 8.95 -36.55
N GLY A 21 -37.80 10.04 -36.53
CA GLY A 21 -38.58 10.44 -35.38
C GLY A 21 -39.87 9.65 -35.32
N GLU A 22 -40.05 8.82 -34.32
CA GLU A 22 -41.33 8.36 -33.87
C GLU A 22 -41.61 9.02 -32.52
N SER A 23 -42.71 9.84 -32.49
CA SER A 23 -43.18 10.45 -31.26
C SER A 23 -43.97 9.43 -30.44
N LEU A 24 -43.46 9.04 -29.30
CA LEU A 24 -44.19 8.26 -28.30
C LEU A 24 -45.33 9.10 -27.69
N SER A 25 -46.47 8.50 -27.47
CA SER A 25 -47.65 9.16 -26.89
C SER A 25 -47.44 9.39 -25.39
N LEU A 26 -48.18 10.43 -24.84
CA LEU A 26 -48.13 10.80 -23.43
C LEU A 26 -48.52 9.65 -22.46
N ASP A 27 -49.27 8.65 -22.93
CA ASP A 27 -49.67 7.49 -22.11
C ASP A 27 -48.55 6.45 -21.93
N GLU A 28 -47.57 6.39 -22.86
CA GLU A 28 -46.39 5.52 -22.74
C GLU A 28 -45.31 6.10 -21.83
N MET A 29 -45.29 7.43 -21.63
CA MET A 29 -44.35 8.07 -20.71
C MET A 29 -44.72 7.86 -19.24
N ASN A 30 -46.01 7.75 -18.90
CA ASN A 30 -46.48 7.54 -17.53
C ASN A 30 -46.29 6.08 -17.05
N ALA A 31 -46.19 5.11 -17.95
CA ALA A 31 -45.92 3.73 -17.59
C ALA A 31 -44.41 3.45 -17.31
N ALA A 32 -43.52 4.35 -17.75
CA ALA A 32 -42.07 4.22 -17.52
C ALA A 32 -41.61 4.82 -16.17
N GLU A 33 -42.41 5.73 -15.56
CA GLU A 33 -42.05 6.33 -14.26
C GLU A 33 -42.39 5.41 -13.07
N ASP A 34 -43.36 4.50 -13.20
CA ASP A 34 -43.74 3.57 -12.11
C ASP A 34 -42.82 2.35 -11.98
N VAL A 35 -41.95 2.07 -12.96
CA VAL A 35 -40.96 0.96 -12.90
C VAL A 35 -39.57 1.41 -12.40
N ALA A 36 -39.33 2.72 -12.41
CA ALA A 36 -38.04 3.28 -11.94
C ALA A 36 -37.95 3.48 -10.41
N SER A 37 -39.05 3.24 -9.65
CA SER A 37 -39.05 3.41 -8.19
C SER A 37 -38.83 2.11 -7.39
N LEU A 38 -38.59 0.97 -8.07
CA LEU A 38 -38.32 -0.30 -7.41
C LEU A 38 -36.93 -0.85 -7.87
N SER A 39 -35.89 -0.34 -7.28
CA SER A 39 -34.64 -0.96 -6.91
C SER A 39 -33.48 0.03 -6.97
N ALA A 40 -33.51 1.05 -6.13
CA ALA A 40 -32.26 1.41 -5.47
C ALA A 40 -31.98 0.26 -4.48
N SER A 41 -31.51 -0.86 -4.99
CA SER A 41 -30.81 -1.87 -4.20
C SER A 41 -29.69 -1.09 -3.53
N GLU A 42 -29.83 -0.84 -2.23
CA GLU A 42 -28.71 -0.43 -1.39
C GLU A 42 -27.59 -1.42 -1.75
N ALA A 43 -26.51 -0.90 -2.34
CA ALA A 43 -25.29 -1.69 -2.49
C ALA A 43 -25.02 -2.27 -1.10
N PRO A 44 -24.78 -3.58 -0.96
CA PRO A 44 -24.55 -4.18 0.34
C PRO A 44 -23.43 -3.36 0.97
N GLN A 45 -23.73 -2.65 2.06
CA GLN A 45 -22.70 -2.04 2.88
C GLN A 45 -21.74 -3.16 3.17
N ALA A 46 -20.47 -2.98 2.78
CA ALA A 46 -19.44 -3.96 3.00
C ALA A 46 -19.50 -4.28 4.50
N VAL A 47 -19.89 -5.50 4.83
CA VAL A 47 -19.91 -5.98 6.21
C VAL A 47 -18.49 -5.86 6.68
N GLU A 48 -18.25 -4.92 7.59
CA GLU A 48 -16.92 -4.71 8.16
C GLU A 48 -16.41 -6.06 8.65
N ASN A 49 -15.27 -6.51 8.12
CA ASN A 49 -14.73 -7.81 8.47
C ASN A 49 -14.16 -7.76 9.88
N ALA A 50 -14.95 -8.16 10.87
CA ALA A 50 -14.59 -8.11 12.30
C ALA A 50 -13.26 -8.83 12.59
N ALA A 51 -12.97 -9.95 11.93
CA ALA A 51 -11.72 -10.67 12.14
C ALA A 51 -10.51 -9.90 11.59
N ARG A 52 -10.67 -9.26 10.44
CA ARG A 52 -9.62 -8.41 9.87
C ARG A 52 -9.33 -7.20 10.76
N GLU A 53 -10.36 -6.54 11.25
CA GLU A 53 -10.21 -5.38 12.14
C GLU A 53 -9.60 -5.79 13.50
N ASP A 54 -10.00 -6.93 14.09
CA ASP A 54 -9.36 -7.48 15.29
C ASP A 54 -7.87 -7.81 15.05
N PHE A 55 -7.54 -8.36 13.87
CA PHE A 55 -6.14 -8.58 13.52
C PHE A 55 -5.35 -7.26 13.49
N ILE A 56 -5.90 -6.22 12.84
CA ILE A 56 -5.29 -4.88 12.81
C ILE A 56 -5.16 -4.33 14.24
N ASP A 57 -6.18 -4.41 15.07
CA ASP A 57 -6.15 -3.93 16.44
C ASP A 57 -5.04 -4.59 17.27
N ARG A 58 -4.88 -5.91 17.14
CA ARG A 58 -3.82 -6.66 17.85
C ARG A 58 -2.42 -6.26 17.43
N ILE A 59 -2.18 -6.07 16.13
CA ILE A 59 -0.84 -5.64 15.66
C ILE A 59 -0.53 -4.21 16.10
N LEU A 60 -1.51 -3.30 16.10
CA LEU A 60 -1.34 -1.94 16.59
C LEU A 60 -1.13 -1.88 18.10
N ALA A 61 -1.88 -2.68 18.87
CA ALA A 61 -1.68 -2.80 20.31
C ALA A 61 -0.27 -3.30 20.65
N LEU A 62 0.23 -4.30 19.91
CA LEU A 62 1.60 -4.80 20.09
C LEU A 62 2.64 -3.74 19.73
N ALA A 63 2.43 -2.97 18.65
CA ALA A 63 3.32 -1.89 18.27
C ALA A 63 3.42 -0.82 19.37
N GLN A 64 2.27 -0.41 19.94
CA GLN A 64 2.21 0.53 21.05
C GLN A 64 2.86 -0.03 22.33
N GLN A 65 2.66 -1.31 22.62
CA GLN A 65 3.31 -1.99 23.74
C GLN A 65 4.83 -1.96 23.61
N LEU A 66 5.39 -2.31 22.44
CA LEU A 66 6.82 -2.30 22.20
C LEU A 66 7.41 -0.88 22.27
N TYR A 67 6.67 0.12 21.79
CA TYR A 67 7.06 1.52 21.95
C TYR A 67 7.13 1.93 23.42
N THR A 68 6.12 1.59 24.22
CA THR A 68 6.07 1.88 25.65
C THR A 68 7.20 1.18 26.41
N GLN A 69 7.45 -0.10 26.07
CA GLN A 69 8.54 -0.87 26.68
C GLN A 69 9.93 -0.30 26.33
N ALA A 70 10.12 0.15 25.08
CA ALA A 70 11.35 0.79 24.66
C ALA A 70 11.61 2.11 25.39
N ASN A 71 10.56 2.81 25.82
CA ASN A 71 10.60 4.04 26.61
C ASN A 71 11.65 5.06 26.12
N GLY A 72 11.71 5.26 24.80
CA GLY A 72 12.67 6.16 24.16
C GLY A 72 14.12 5.67 24.15
N GLN A 73 14.41 4.49 24.73
CA GLN A 73 15.75 3.94 24.78
C GLN A 73 16.12 3.21 23.47
N PRO A 74 17.41 3.29 23.06
CA PRO A 74 17.88 2.59 21.88
C PRO A 74 17.81 1.08 22.07
N GLN A 75 17.23 0.39 21.09
CA GLN A 75 17.09 -1.06 21.05
C GLN A 75 18.13 -1.65 20.07
N ARG A 76 18.76 -2.77 20.45
CA ARG A 76 19.77 -3.38 19.59
C ARG A 76 19.18 -3.83 18.25
N ALA A 77 19.86 -3.47 17.17
CA ALA A 77 19.49 -3.81 15.79
C ALA A 77 20.75 -4.19 14.97
N GLN A 78 21.61 -5.02 15.54
CA GLN A 78 22.92 -5.38 15.00
C GLN A 78 22.87 -6.62 14.14
N TYR A 79 22.15 -7.65 14.57
CA TYR A 79 22.13 -8.96 13.94
C TYR A 79 20.83 -9.20 13.19
N SER A 80 20.87 -10.04 12.16
CA SER A 80 19.70 -10.33 11.31
C SER A 80 18.47 -10.84 12.06
N GLY A 81 18.67 -11.45 13.24
CA GLY A 81 17.58 -11.91 14.12
C GLY A 81 17.04 -10.87 15.11
N ASP A 82 17.68 -9.70 15.22
CA ASP A 82 17.20 -8.67 16.16
C ASP A 82 15.86 -8.11 15.67
N ILE A 83 14.85 -8.15 16.54
CA ILE A 83 13.48 -7.74 16.20
C ILE A 83 13.35 -6.24 15.88
N TYR A 84 14.27 -5.42 16.35
CA TYR A 84 14.24 -3.97 16.14
C TYR A 84 14.91 -3.50 14.83
N ILE A 85 15.28 -4.42 13.92
CA ILE A 85 15.50 -4.05 12.52
C ILE A 85 14.15 -3.77 11.87
N CYS A 86 14.02 -2.69 11.10
CA CYS A 86 12.74 -2.18 10.59
C CYS A 86 11.81 -3.27 10.00
N LYS A 87 12.34 -4.12 9.11
CA LYS A 87 11.57 -5.24 8.55
C LYS A 87 11.20 -6.27 9.62
N ASN A 88 12.15 -6.66 10.45
CA ASN A 88 11.91 -7.68 11.48
C ASN A 88 10.88 -7.20 12.50
N TYR A 89 10.92 -5.92 12.86
CA TYR A 89 9.93 -5.29 13.73
C TYR A 89 8.53 -5.41 13.14
N THR A 90 8.34 -4.98 11.90
CA THR A 90 7.02 -5.04 11.25
C THR A 90 6.54 -6.49 11.08
N VAL A 91 7.42 -7.40 10.62
CA VAL A 91 7.10 -8.83 10.50
C VAL A 91 6.75 -9.45 11.86
N HIS A 92 7.44 -9.04 12.94
CA HIS A 92 7.15 -9.51 14.29
C HIS A 92 5.74 -9.12 14.75
N LEU A 93 5.30 -7.88 14.49
CA LEU A 93 3.96 -7.42 14.84
C LEU A 93 2.86 -8.31 14.25
N PHE A 94 2.99 -8.64 12.97
CA PHE A 94 2.03 -9.52 12.29
C PHE A 94 2.14 -10.96 12.78
N ARG A 95 3.36 -11.52 12.82
CA ARG A 95 3.59 -12.94 13.13
C ARG A 95 3.11 -13.35 14.52
N GLN A 96 3.19 -12.45 15.49
CA GLN A 96 2.73 -12.75 16.86
C GLN A 96 1.22 -12.94 16.96
N ASN A 97 0.48 -12.57 15.91
CA ASN A 97 -0.98 -12.61 15.90
C ASN A 97 -1.57 -13.57 14.86
N CYS A 98 -0.74 -14.18 13.99
CA CYS A 98 -1.20 -15.01 12.87
C CYS A 98 -2.02 -16.22 13.26
N ASP A 99 -1.70 -16.86 14.38
CA ASP A 99 -2.27 -18.18 14.76
C ASP A 99 -3.80 -18.11 14.98
N ALA A 100 -4.30 -16.92 15.34
CA ALA A 100 -5.71 -16.68 15.59
C ALA A 100 -6.56 -16.47 14.33
N PHE A 101 -5.94 -16.41 13.16
CA PHE A 101 -6.60 -16.01 11.92
C PHE A 101 -6.28 -16.94 10.75
N ARG A 102 -7.21 -16.98 9.77
CA ARG A 102 -7.10 -17.72 8.51
C ARG A 102 -7.61 -16.88 7.36
N ILE A 103 -7.39 -17.36 6.14
CA ILE A 103 -8.04 -16.86 4.92
C ILE A 103 -9.28 -17.70 4.69
N ALA A 104 -10.43 -17.10 4.43
CA ALA A 104 -11.71 -17.80 4.32
C ALA A 104 -11.71 -18.90 3.23
N GLU A 105 -11.02 -18.64 2.11
CA GLU A 105 -10.86 -19.61 1.03
C GLU A 105 -9.93 -20.78 1.43
N TYR A 106 -9.05 -20.59 2.43
CA TYR A 106 -8.05 -21.60 2.88
C TYR A 106 -8.07 -21.76 4.40
N PRO A 107 -9.18 -22.21 5.01
CA PRO A 107 -9.37 -22.20 6.46
C PRO A 107 -8.40 -23.13 7.21
N ASP A 108 -7.91 -24.18 6.56
CA ASP A 108 -6.95 -25.13 7.13
C ASP A 108 -5.49 -24.68 7.01
N VAL A 109 -5.22 -23.59 6.27
CA VAL A 109 -3.86 -23.12 6.01
C VAL A 109 -3.49 -22.02 7.02
N PRO A 110 -2.46 -22.23 7.87
CA PRO A 110 -1.97 -21.20 8.77
C PRO A 110 -1.49 -19.96 8.02
N LEU A 111 -1.71 -18.77 8.58
CA LEU A 111 -1.18 -17.56 8.00
C LEU A 111 0.35 -17.55 8.06
N VAL A 112 0.96 -17.18 6.94
CA VAL A 112 2.41 -17.02 6.80
C VAL A 112 2.72 -15.58 6.47
N ILE A 113 3.46 -14.91 7.35
CA ILE A 113 3.90 -13.54 7.08
C ILE A 113 5.18 -13.60 6.26
N PRO A 114 5.16 -13.16 4.98
CA PRO A 114 6.35 -13.13 4.15
C PRO A 114 7.42 -12.25 4.78
N ASN A 115 8.62 -12.78 4.94
CA ASN A 115 9.75 -11.98 5.45
C ASN A 115 10.97 -12.01 4.51
N ASN A 116 10.93 -12.87 3.51
CA ASN A 116 11.91 -12.87 2.43
C ASN A 116 11.58 -11.74 1.46
N GLN A 117 12.55 -10.86 1.28
CA GLN A 117 12.41 -9.74 0.37
C GLN A 117 13.11 -10.07 -0.94
N LYS A 118 12.47 -9.77 -2.05
CA LYS A 118 13.08 -9.82 -3.38
C LYS A 118 13.54 -8.43 -3.80
N LYS A 119 14.53 -8.38 -4.65
CA LYS A 119 14.91 -7.18 -5.36
C LYS A 119 13.83 -6.91 -6.42
N ALA A 120 13.24 -5.73 -6.42
CA ALA A 120 12.26 -5.35 -7.44
C ALA A 120 12.94 -5.11 -8.78
N ASP A 121 12.21 -5.40 -9.85
CA ASP A 121 12.56 -4.91 -11.19
C ASP A 121 12.26 -3.42 -11.26
N CYS A 122 13.31 -2.63 -11.39
CA CYS A 122 13.23 -1.18 -11.39
C CYS A 122 14.39 -0.58 -12.20
N ALA A 123 14.40 0.75 -12.33
CA ALA A 123 15.50 1.45 -13.00
C ALA A 123 16.87 1.07 -12.39
N PRO A 124 17.99 1.15 -13.17
CA PRO A 124 19.28 0.61 -12.74
C PRO A 124 19.80 1.14 -11.40
N TYR A 125 19.39 2.33 -11.01
CA TYR A 125 19.76 2.99 -9.75
C TYR A 125 18.78 2.75 -8.60
N VAL A 126 17.61 2.13 -8.85
CA VAL A 126 16.59 1.84 -7.86
C VAL A 126 16.54 0.35 -7.59
N TYR A 127 16.65 -0.02 -6.32
CA TYR A 127 16.54 -1.39 -5.85
C TYR A 127 15.40 -1.47 -4.86
N GLY A 128 14.27 -2.04 -5.28
CA GLY A 128 13.20 -2.38 -4.37
C GLY A 128 13.58 -3.62 -3.56
N VAL A 129 13.24 -3.59 -2.28
CA VAL A 129 13.27 -4.77 -1.42
C VAL A 129 11.83 -5.00 -1.02
N GLU A 130 11.15 -5.87 -1.75
CA GLU A 130 9.74 -6.14 -1.61
C GLU A 130 9.49 -7.49 -0.97
N TRP A 131 8.34 -7.68 -0.37
CA TRP A 131 7.94 -8.98 0.09
C TRP A 131 7.79 -9.92 -1.10
N GLN A 132 8.22 -11.15 -0.92
CA GLN A 132 8.06 -12.18 -1.94
C GLN A 132 6.57 -12.39 -2.18
N ASP A 133 6.17 -12.48 -3.45
CA ASP A 133 4.84 -12.90 -3.80
C ASP A 133 4.64 -14.36 -3.38
N VAL A 134 3.84 -14.54 -2.36
CA VAL A 134 3.37 -15.83 -1.88
C VAL A 134 1.87 -15.84 -2.10
N PRO A 135 1.29 -16.87 -2.71
CA PRO A 135 -0.15 -16.91 -2.96
C PRO A 135 -0.95 -17.07 -1.65
N ALA A 136 -2.22 -16.66 -1.67
CA ALA A 136 -3.13 -16.85 -0.55
C ALA A 136 -3.27 -18.33 -0.14
N SER A 137 -3.21 -19.25 -1.12
CA SER A 137 -3.22 -20.69 -0.88
C SER A 137 -2.04 -21.21 -0.06
N GLU A 138 -0.99 -20.42 0.11
CA GLU A 138 0.15 -20.68 0.99
C GLU A 138 0.09 -19.85 2.29
N GLY A 139 -1.05 -19.25 2.61
CA GLY A 139 -1.30 -18.51 3.84
C GLY A 139 -0.87 -17.05 3.85
N ASN A 140 -0.54 -16.45 2.71
CA ASN A 140 -0.20 -15.03 2.66
C ASN A 140 -1.45 -14.16 2.85
N PRO A 141 -1.57 -13.42 3.99
CA PRO A 141 -2.74 -12.60 4.26
C PRO A 141 -2.73 -11.25 3.54
N PHE A 142 -1.71 -10.95 2.73
CA PHE A 142 -1.55 -9.64 2.10
C PHE A 142 -1.76 -9.67 0.59
N TYR A 143 -2.12 -8.50 0.08
CA TYR A 143 -1.98 -8.15 -1.33
C TYR A 143 -1.31 -6.79 -1.47
N ALA A 144 -0.69 -6.51 -2.62
CA ALA A 144 -0.15 -5.19 -2.94
C ALA A 144 -1.30 -4.26 -3.33
N ALA A 145 -1.73 -3.41 -2.39
CA ALA A 145 -2.84 -2.48 -2.60
C ALA A 145 -2.45 -1.34 -3.52
N ALA A 146 -1.21 -0.85 -3.41
CA ALA A 146 -0.66 0.19 -4.27
C ALA A 146 0.86 0.07 -4.36
N THR A 147 1.41 0.52 -5.49
CA THR A 147 2.86 0.60 -5.70
C THR A 147 3.21 1.91 -6.41
N PHE A 148 4.19 2.61 -5.89
CA PHE A 148 4.83 3.75 -6.53
C PHE A 148 6.28 3.43 -6.88
N ARG A 149 6.69 3.80 -8.08
CA ARG A 149 8.10 3.80 -8.53
C ARG A 149 8.37 5.12 -9.26
N TYR A 150 9.48 5.75 -8.90
CA TYR A 150 9.94 6.91 -9.66
C TYR A 150 10.25 6.48 -11.09
N ASP A 151 9.71 7.22 -12.07
CA ASP A 151 9.88 6.95 -13.50
C ASP A 151 10.65 8.10 -14.15
N ASP A 152 11.84 7.80 -14.68
CA ASP A 152 12.69 8.79 -15.36
C ASP A 152 12.14 9.26 -16.72
N THR A 153 11.13 8.57 -17.27
CA THR A 153 10.46 8.98 -18.50
C THR A 153 9.41 10.06 -18.28
N LEU A 154 8.97 10.23 -17.03
CA LEU A 154 8.00 11.25 -16.62
C LEU A 154 8.71 12.51 -16.12
N SER A 155 8.01 13.64 -16.21
CA SER A 155 8.47 14.87 -15.57
C SER A 155 8.52 14.72 -14.05
N LYS A 156 9.26 15.62 -13.41
CA LYS A 156 9.32 15.65 -11.94
C LYS A 156 7.94 15.88 -11.31
N GLU A 157 7.11 16.71 -11.92
CA GLU A 157 5.79 17.03 -11.37
C GLU A 157 4.82 15.86 -11.53
N GLU A 158 4.84 15.15 -12.66
CA GLU A 158 4.06 13.92 -12.84
C GLU A 158 4.46 12.85 -11.79
N ASN A 159 5.76 12.66 -11.55
CA ASN A 159 6.22 11.77 -10.48
C ASN A 159 5.74 12.21 -9.09
N ARG A 160 5.72 13.52 -8.82
CA ARG A 160 5.21 14.06 -7.55
C ARG A 160 3.73 13.78 -7.38
N GLU A 161 2.93 14.00 -8.43
CA GLU A 161 1.49 13.74 -8.37
C GLU A 161 1.20 12.25 -8.20
N ASN A 162 1.87 11.39 -8.96
CA ASN A 162 1.76 9.95 -8.80
C ASN A 162 2.12 9.49 -7.38
N ALA A 163 3.13 10.08 -6.77
CA ALA A 163 3.52 9.80 -5.39
C ALA A 163 2.47 10.27 -4.37
N ARG A 164 1.81 11.44 -4.61
CA ARG A 164 0.70 11.91 -3.77
C ARG A 164 -0.49 10.97 -3.84
N GLU A 165 -0.93 10.62 -5.04
CA GLU A 165 -2.06 9.70 -5.25
C GLU A 165 -1.79 8.32 -4.65
N PHE A 166 -0.55 7.84 -4.71
CA PHE A 166 -0.13 6.63 -4.03
C PHE A 166 -0.28 6.73 -2.50
N LEU A 167 0.19 7.82 -1.89
CA LEU A 167 0.16 7.99 -0.42
C LEU A 167 -1.25 8.24 0.12
N LYS A 168 -2.15 8.82 -0.67
CA LYS A 168 -3.58 8.97 -0.32
C LYS A 168 -4.32 7.63 -0.18
N GLN A 169 -3.75 6.54 -0.69
CA GLN A 169 -4.33 5.20 -0.58
C GLN A 169 -4.04 4.50 0.75
N VAL A 170 -3.22 5.10 1.61
CA VAL A 170 -2.85 4.55 2.92
C VAL A 170 -4.08 4.31 3.77
N LYS A 171 -4.15 3.12 4.37
CA LYS A 171 -5.16 2.70 5.32
C LYS A 171 -4.52 2.21 6.61
N ARG A 172 -5.28 2.28 7.69
CA ARG A 172 -4.93 1.70 8.99
C ARG A 172 -4.61 0.21 8.84
N GLY A 173 -3.49 -0.22 9.42
CA GLY A 173 -3.02 -1.60 9.33
C GLY A 173 -2.20 -1.93 8.09
N ASP A 174 -2.01 -0.99 7.16
CA ASP A 174 -1.18 -1.22 5.99
C ASP A 174 0.30 -1.39 6.38
N TYR A 175 0.93 -2.45 5.88
CA TYR A 175 2.36 -2.61 5.88
C TYR A 175 2.97 -1.84 4.70
N PHE A 176 3.95 -1.02 4.99
CA PHE A 176 4.61 -0.17 3.99
C PHE A 176 6.06 -0.57 3.81
N GLN A 177 6.41 -0.99 2.61
CA GLN A 177 7.79 -1.34 2.25
C GLN A 177 8.36 -0.31 1.29
N MET A 178 9.33 0.46 1.78
CA MET A 178 10.10 1.40 0.97
C MET A 178 11.22 0.68 0.22
N ALA A 179 11.37 1.00 -1.05
CA ALA A 179 12.48 0.52 -1.88
C ALA A 179 13.81 1.20 -1.47
N ALA A 180 14.91 0.58 -1.83
CA ALA A 180 16.23 1.18 -1.71
C ALA A 180 16.64 1.87 -3.01
N ASN A 181 17.44 2.91 -2.92
CA ASN A 181 18.21 3.44 -4.03
C ASN A 181 19.64 3.74 -3.56
N TYR A 182 20.52 2.77 -3.71
CA TYR A 182 21.90 2.87 -3.22
C TYR A 182 22.73 3.92 -3.94
N TYR A 183 22.36 4.29 -5.17
CA TYR A 183 23.01 5.39 -5.88
C TYR A 183 22.84 6.73 -5.14
N TYR A 184 21.67 6.94 -4.52
CA TYR A 184 21.38 8.12 -3.70
C TYR A 184 21.54 7.88 -2.19
N GLY A 185 22.14 6.76 -1.79
CA GLY A 185 22.36 6.41 -0.37
C GLY A 185 21.08 6.13 0.41
N VAL A 186 20.03 5.68 -0.26
CA VAL A 186 18.75 5.32 0.36
C VAL A 186 18.70 3.82 0.61
N GLY A 187 18.60 3.42 1.86
CA GLY A 187 18.31 2.03 2.25
C GLY A 187 16.81 1.74 2.22
N ALA A 188 16.47 0.45 2.10
CA ALA A 188 15.09 0.00 2.27
C ALA A 188 14.62 0.23 3.71
N HIS A 189 13.31 0.50 3.89
CA HIS A 189 12.69 0.68 5.19
C HIS A 189 11.29 0.09 5.22
N SER A 190 10.87 -0.40 6.38
CA SER A 190 9.56 -0.99 6.61
C SER A 190 8.85 -0.26 7.74
N MET A 191 7.55 0.00 7.59
CA MET A 191 6.70 0.68 8.57
C MET A 191 5.30 0.06 8.57
N LEU A 192 4.53 0.38 9.60
CA LEU A 192 3.12 0.03 9.74
C LEU A 192 2.31 1.32 9.88
N PHE A 193 1.36 1.57 9.00
CA PHE A 193 0.44 2.70 9.16
C PHE A 193 -0.58 2.42 10.26
N ILE A 194 -0.75 3.37 11.18
CA ILE A 194 -1.64 3.22 12.34
C ILE A 194 -3.00 3.90 12.15
N ALA A 195 -3.14 4.71 11.11
CA ALA A 195 -4.37 5.37 10.71
C ALA A 195 -4.47 5.44 9.18
N ASP A 196 -5.65 5.73 8.68
CA ASP A 196 -5.87 6.12 7.30
C ASP A 196 -5.14 7.42 6.99
N TYR A 197 -4.88 7.67 5.70
CA TYR A 197 -4.48 8.99 5.25
C TYR A 197 -5.50 10.04 5.72
N ASP A 198 -5.00 11.10 6.34
CA ASP A 198 -5.83 12.21 6.80
C ASP A 198 -5.86 13.33 5.74
N PRO A 199 -6.99 13.54 5.07
CA PRO A 199 -7.12 14.60 4.06
C PRO A 199 -7.18 16.01 4.67
N GLU A 200 -7.55 16.18 5.95
CA GLU A 200 -7.64 17.49 6.59
C GLU A 200 -6.25 18.07 6.88
N THR A 201 -5.34 17.23 7.37
CA THR A 201 -3.96 17.61 7.66
C THR A 201 -2.98 17.22 6.56
N ASN A 202 -3.46 16.54 5.52
CA ASN A 202 -2.66 15.98 4.42
C ASN A 202 -1.49 15.13 4.94
N SER A 203 -1.74 14.26 5.91
CA SER A 203 -0.71 13.52 6.63
C SER A 203 -0.99 12.03 6.75
N VAL A 204 0.06 11.29 7.12
CA VAL A 204 0.01 9.87 7.46
C VAL A 204 0.68 9.64 8.81
N HIS A 205 0.20 8.63 9.54
CA HIS A 205 0.65 8.24 10.86
C HIS A 205 1.17 6.81 10.87
N TRP A 206 2.33 6.57 11.48
CA TRP A 206 2.92 5.22 11.44
C TRP A 206 3.65 4.82 12.73
N ALA A 207 3.88 3.51 12.84
CA ALA A 207 4.82 2.90 13.77
C ALA A 207 5.97 2.24 12.99
N ASP A 208 7.19 2.39 13.50
CA ASP A 208 8.37 1.73 12.96
C ASP A 208 9.46 1.52 14.01
N SER A 209 10.50 0.79 13.59
CA SER A 209 11.77 0.75 14.31
C SER A 209 12.87 1.22 13.36
N ASN A 210 13.42 2.40 13.63
CA ASN A 210 14.34 3.08 12.72
C ASN A 210 15.77 3.16 13.27
N MET A 211 16.71 2.59 12.49
CA MET A 211 18.14 2.76 12.76
C MET A 211 18.59 4.16 12.38
N LYS A 212 18.90 5.02 13.35
CA LYS A 212 19.34 6.40 13.11
C LYS A 212 20.82 6.52 12.69
N GLY A 213 21.38 5.50 12.06
CA GLY A 213 22.74 5.52 11.48
C GLY A 213 23.88 5.59 12.50
N GLN A 214 23.59 5.67 13.79
CA GLN A 214 24.61 5.75 14.83
C GLN A 214 24.88 4.38 15.44
N SER A 215 26.16 4.06 15.58
CA SER A 215 26.59 2.93 16.40
C SER A 215 27.10 3.43 17.74
N ILE A 216 26.71 2.75 18.82
CA ILE A 216 27.25 2.99 20.15
C ILE A 216 28.24 1.86 20.45
N LYS A 217 29.52 2.19 20.59
CA LYS A 217 30.59 1.20 20.80
C LYS A 217 30.62 0.10 19.73
N GLY A 218 30.35 0.45 18.46
CA GLY A 218 30.33 -0.49 17.34
C GLY A 218 29.05 -1.32 17.20
N ILE A 219 28.06 -1.15 18.07
CA ILE A 219 26.77 -1.85 18.01
C ILE A 219 25.74 -0.91 17.40
N ARG A 220 24.96 -1.39 16.41
CA ARG A 220 23.85 -0.65 15.81
C ARG A 220 22.62 -0.73 16.70
N TYR A 221 21.94 0.40 16.80
CA TYR A 221 20.72 0.53 17.55
C TYR A 221 19.63 1.17 16.70
N ALA A 222 18.37 0.84 17.02
CA ALA A 222 17.17 1.45 16.47
C ALA A 222 16.34 2.07 17.59
N TYR A 223 15.49 3.00 17.20
CA TYR A 223 14.51 3.62 18.10
C TYR A 223 13.12 3.23 17.61
N VAL A 224 12.31 2.71 18.51
CA VAL A 224 10.91 2.41 18.23
C VAL A 224 10.13 3.72 18.24
N GLN A 225 9.30 3.91 17.24
CA GLN A 225 8.36 5.02 17.12
C GLN A 225 6.93 4.48 17.04
N TYR A 226 6.00 5.22 17.63
CA TYR A 226 4.57 4.99 17.52
C TYR A 226 3.90 6.35 17.37
N ASP A 227 2.92 6.44 16.46
CA ASP A 227 2.27 7.69 16.09
C ASP A 227 3.25 8.77 15.57
N ALA A 228 4.26 8.33 14.82
CA ALA A 228 5.07 9.25 14.05
C ALA A 228 4.22 9.84 12.92
N VAL A 229 4.26 11.16 12.73
CA VAL A 229 3.41 11.85 11.76
C VAL A 229 4.22 12.74 10.83
N LYS A 230 3.85 12.75 9.54
CA LYS A 230 4.36 13.68 8.54
C LYS A 230 3.30 13.98 7.48
N PRO A 231 3.33 15.21 6.92
CA PRO A 231 2.62 15.50 5.68
C PRO A 231 3.10 14.55 4.57
N ILE A 232 2.20 14.12 3.68
CA ILE A 232 2.59 13.22 2.57
C ILE A 232 3.64 13.87 1.66
N ASP A 233 3.66 15.18 1.53
CA ASP A 233 4.66 15.89 0.73
C ASP A 233 6.11 15.66 1.22
N TRP A 234 6.31 15.32 2.48
CA TRP A 234 7.62 14.93 3.00
C TRP A 234 8.12 13.63 2.34
N PHE A 235 7.24 12.65 2.17
CA PHE A 235 7.53 11.40 1.44
C PHE A 235 7.69 11.66 -0.05
N VAL A 236 6.79 12.45 -0.65
CA VAL A 236 6.85 12.85 -2.06
C VAL A 236 8.19 13.49 -2.41
N ASP A 237 8.64 14.42 -1.57
CA ASP A 237 9.96 15.07 -1.74
C ASP A 237 11.10 14.07 -1.63
N ALA A 238 11.04 13.14 -0.68
CA ALA A 238 12.04 12.11 -0.50
C ALA A 238 12.07 11.15 -1.71
N PHE A 239 10.93 10.65 -2.15
CA PHE A 239 10.80 9.76 -3.30
C PHE A 239 11.33 10.40 -4.58
N CYS A 240 10.91 11.63 -4.88
CA CYS A 240 11.31 12.31 -6.11
C CYS A 240 12.77 12.78 -6.09
N ARG A 241 13.28 13.25 -4.94
CA ARG A 241 14.67 13.69 -4.82
C ARG A 241 15.65 12.52 -4.89
N LYS A 242 15.29 11.37 -4.36
CA LYS A 242 16.14 10.18 -4.24
C LYS A 242 15.76 9.09 -5.22
N LYS A 243 14.79 9.32 -6.09
CA LYS A 243 14.35 8.42 -7.16
C LYS A 243 14.12 7.00 -6.68
N TYR A 244 13.27 6.81 -5.69
CA TYR A 244 12.86 5.50 -5.20
C TYR A 244 11.35 5.48 -4.99
N GLY A 245 10.81 4.37 -4.52
CA GLY A 245 9.39 4.22 -4.30
C GLY A 245 9.06 3.31 -3.14
N ALA A 246 7.81 2.86 -3.09
CA ALA A 246 7.32 1.98 -2.05
C ALA A 246 6.14 1.15 -2.54
N THR A 247 5.82 0.09 -1.79
CA THR A 247 4.61 -0.71 -1.95
C THR A 247 3.83 -0.69 -0.64
N ILE A 248 2.53 -0.49 -0.74
CA ILE A 248 1.55 -0.67 0.34
C ILE A 248 1.02 -2.10 0.24
N TYR A 249 1.24 -2.88 1.28
CA TYR A 249 0.64 -4.22 1.44
C TYR A 249 -0.50 -4.12 2.43
N ARG A 250 -1.67 -4.60 2.02
CA ARG A 250 -2.89 -4.56 2.82
C ARG A 250 -3.36 -5.96 3.16
N LEU A 251 -3.88 -6.12 4.38
CA LEU A 251 -4.56 -7.35 4.75
C LEU A 251 -5.78 -7.57 3.87
N ARG A 252 -5.97 -8.80 3.46
CA ARG A 252 -7.12 -9.24 2.66
C ARG A 252 -8.42 -9.04 3.44
N ASP A 253 -9.50 -8.79 2.71
CA ASP A 253 -10.82 -8.58 3.31
C ASP A 253 -11.49 -9.89 3.75
N ASP A 254 -10.97 -11.04 3.30
CA ASP A 254 -11.47 -12.39 3.60
C ASP A 254 -10.73 -13.09 4.77
N ILE A 255 -10.16 -12.32 5.68
CA ILE A 255 -9.61 -12.83 6.93
C ILE A 255 -10.74 -13.28 7.86
N ILE A 256 -10.62 -14.48 8.42
CA ILE A 256 -11.54 -15.06 9.41
C ILE A 256 -10.78 -15.49 10.65
N TYR A 257 -11.50 -15.76 11.77
CA TYR A 257 -10.89 -16.39 12.93
C TYR A 257 -10.54 -17.85 12.63
N ALA A 258 -9.43 -18.33 13.22
CA ALA A 258 -9.14 -19.75 13.26
C ALA A 258 -10.15 -20.47 14.20
N GLU A 259 -10.61 -21.65 13.79
CA GLU A 259 -11.43 -22.52 14.63
C GLU A 259 -10.61 -23.20 15.73
#